data_2ae20812eab9fe7073eb5a0ad8737e29
#
_entry.id   2ae20812eab9fe7073eb5a0ad8737e29
#
_cell.length_a   1.000
_cell.length_b   1.000
_cell.length_c   1.000
_cell.angle_alpha   90.00
_cell.angle_beta   90.00
_cell.angle_gamma   90.00
#
_symmetry.space_group_name_H-M   'P 1'
#
loop_
_entity.id
_entity.type
_entity.pdbx_description
1 polymer ?
#
loop_
_entity_poly.entity_id
_entity_poly.type
_entity_poly.pdbx_seq_one_letter_code
_entity_poly.pdbx_strand_id
1 'polypeptide(L)'
;MAGPLFTANRAIVSAQGARLQLTAAHLAQEGIEHVRAMRDNEYLAKYEAALTDNAIVASTAGWEAFVALVSPCSVSEVCTLDPFLPMGVAANDSASLKICSLPCTTRLYLESGIYRGTGTESTKTSFTRTIEVEPVSETEEHVVSTVSWSFHGVTHSVVISDYLMPWQ
;
A
#
# COMPACT_ATOMS: atom_id res chain seq x y z
N MET A 1 -39.04 28.69 3.87
CA MET A 1 -37.91 28.60 4.83
C MET A 1 -37.15 27.27 4.71
N ALA A 2 -36.60 26.91 3.52
CA ALA A 2 -35.86 25.66 3.31
C ALA A 2 -34.30 25.85 3.26
N GLY A 3 -33.83 27.10 3.28
CA GLY A 3 -32.41 27.43 3.08
C GLY A 3 -31.43 26.86 4.13
N PRO A 4 -31.65 27.02 5.44
CA PRO A 4 -30.68 26.59 6.45
C PRO A 4 -30.47 25.07 6.51
N LEU A 5 -31.51 24.30 6.33
CA LEU A 5 -31.42 22.82 6.33
C LEU A 5 -30.65 22.29 5.12
N PHE A 6 -30.79 22.92 3.96
CA PHE A 6 -30.10 22.53 2.74
C PHE A 6 -28.59 22.82 2.85
N THR A 7 -28.20 23.95 3.39
CA THR A 7 -26.79 24.31 3.61
C THR A 7 -26.14 23.42 4.66
N ALA A 8 -26.83 23.11 5.76
CA ALA A 8 -26.34 22.17 6.78
C ALA A 8 -26.11 20.76 6.19
N ASN A 9 -27.02 20.26 5.37
CA ASN A 9 -26.88 18.94 4.75
C ASN A 9 -25.68 18.89 3.79
N ARG A 10 -25.48 19.93 2.98
CA ARG A 10 -24.29 20.03 2.10
C ARG A 10 -22.99 20.09 2.89
N ALA A 11 -22.95 20.79 4.02
CA ALA A 11 -21.78 20.86 4.88
C ALA A 11 -21.43 19.49 5.49
N ILE A 12 -22.41 18.70 5.92
CA ILE A 12 -22.21 17.36 6.46
C ILE A 12 -21.65 16.42 5.38
N VAL A 13 -22.23 16.42 4.18
CA VAL A 13 -21.77 15.60 3.06
C VAL A 13 -20.33 15.96 2.66
N SER A 14 -20.02 17.26 2.59
CA SER A 14 -18.67 17.74 2.29
C SER A 14 -17.66 17.30 3.37
N ALA A 15 -18.02 17.41 4.66
CA ALA A 15 -17.17 16.97 5.76
C ALA A 15 -16.92 15.45 5.74
N GLN A 16 -17.93 14.65 5.42
CA GLN A 16 -17.78 13.21 5.24
C GLN A 16 -16.86 12.88 4.08
N GLY A 17 -17.01 13.53 2.92
CA GLY A 17 -16.13 13.36 1.76
C GLY A 17 -14.68 13.71 2.09
N ALA A 18 -14.43 14.83 2.77
CA ALA A 18 -13.10 15.23 3.21
C ALA A 18 -12.45 14.23 4.16
N ARG A 19 -13.23 13.68 5.12
CA ARG A 19 -12.75 12.63 6.02
C ARG A 19 -12.33 11.36 5.26
N LEU A 20 -13.13 10.91 4.30
CA LEU A 20 -12.80 9.71 3.49
C LEU A 20 -11.55 9.95 2.67
N GLN A 21 -11.40 11.14 2.06
CA GLN A 21 -10.20 11.50 1.29
C GLN A 21 -8.95 11.53 2.15
N LEU A 22 -9.01 12.10 3.35
CA LEU A 22 -7.89 12.13 4.29
C LEU A 22 -7.50 10.71 4.73
N THR A 23 -8.48 9.87 5.06
CA THR A 23 -8.24 8.45 5.38
C THR A 23 -7.57 7.73 4.22
N ALA A 24 -8.05 7.92 3.00
CA ALA A 24 -7.46 7.30 1.81
C ALA A 24 -6.01 7.75 1.57
N ALA A 25 -5.70 9.04 1.80
CA ALA A 25 -4.34 9.55 1.69
C ALA A 25 -3.39 8.90 2.71
N HIS A 26 -3.81 8.75 3.97
CA HIS A 26 -3.01 8.05 4.98
C HIS A 26 -2.81 6.57 4.64
N LEU A 27 -3.84 5.88 4.17
CA LEU A 27 -3.74 4.48 3.75
C LEU A 27 -2.82 4.29 2.53
N ALA A 28 -2.83 5.24 1.59
CA ALA A 28 -1.92 5.22 0.45
C ALA A 28 -0.47 5.46 0.88
N GLN A 29 -0.25 6.42 1.79
CA GLN A 29 1.08 6.68 2.35
C GLN A 29 1.61 5.47 3.14
N GLU A 30 0.78 4.83 3.97
CA GLU A 30 1.14 3.59 4.66
C GLU A 30 1.63 2.51 3.69
N GLY A 31 1.01 2.41 2.50
CA GLY A 31 1.43 1.49 1.46
C GLY A 31 2.87 1.75 0.98
N ILE A 32 3.22 3.00 0.71
CA ILE A 32 4.59 3.39 0.30
C ILE A 32 5.60 3.09 1.41
N GLU A 33 5.29 3.50 2.67
CA GLU A 33 6.18 3.27 3.80
C GLU A 33 6.41 1.78 4.08
N HIS A 34 5.39 0.94 3.85
CA HIS A 34 5.54 -0.50 4.00
C HIS A 34 6.52 -1.10 2.99
N VAL A 35 6.42 -0.70 1.71
CA VAL A 35 7.35 -1.17 0.66
C VAL A 35 8.77 -0.65 0.92
N ARG A 36 8.92 0.59 1.42
CA ARG A 36 10.23 1.10 1.88
C ARG A 36 10.82 0.23 2.99
N ALA A 37 10.01 -0.10 4.00
CA ALA A 37 10.46 -0.97 5.09
C ALA A 37 10.85 -2.36 4.60
N MET A 38 10.19 -2.90 3.56
CA MET A 38 10.60 -4.16 2.93
C MET A 38 12.00 -4.05 2.29
N ARG A 39 12.28 -2.96 1.54
CA ARG A 39 13.61 -2.68 0.99
C ARG A 39 14.67 -2.61 2.09
N ASP A 40 14.38 -1.88 3.15
CA ASP A 40 15.30 -1.66 4.26
C ASP A 40 15.60 -2.97 5.01
N ASN A 41 14.59 -3.84 5.16
CA ASN A 41 14.76 -5.16 5.78
C ASN A 41 15.64 -6.08 4.93
N GLU A 42 15.48 -6.09 3.60
CA GLU A 42 16.34 -6.88 2.72
C GLU A 42 17.80 -6.40 2.78
N TYR A 43 18.01 -5.10 2.83
CA TYR A 43 19.35 -4.53 3.05
C TYR A 43 19.95 -5.01 4.38
N LEU A 44 19.22 -4.88 5.50
CA LEU A 44 19.70 -5.27 6.82
C LEU A 44 20.00 -6.77 6.89
N ALA A 45 19.12 -7.61 6.32
CA ALA A 45 19.33 -9.06 6.28
C ALA A 45 20.61 -9.46 5.52
N LYS A 46 20.94 -8.77 4.42
CA LYS A 46 22.18 -9.01 3.67
C LYS A 46 23.40 -8.46 4.40
N TYR A 47 23.28 -7.31 5.07
CA TYR A 47 24.34 -6.72 5.88
C TYR A 47 24.72 -7.63 7.04
N GLU A 48 23.74 -8.16 7.78
CA GLU A 48 23.97 -9.11 8.88
C GLU A 48 24.56 -10.44 8.39
N ALA A 49 24.06 -10.98 7.27
CA ALA A 49 24.53 -12.26 6.72
C ALA A 49 25.96 -12.18 6.17
N ALA A 50 26.35 -11.00 5.64
CA ALA A 50 27.66 -10.84 5.03
C ALA A 50 28.81 -10.88 6.05
N LEU A 51 28.56 -10.62 7.35
CA LEU A 51 29.58 -10.51 8.40
C LEU A 51 30.82 -9.69 7.98
N THR A 52 30.66 -8.83 6.98
CA THR A 52 31.73 -8.06 6.33
C THR A 52 31.39 -6.59 6.41
N ASP A 53 32.38 -5.75 6.67
CA ASP A 53 32.28 -4.29 6.65
C ASP A 53 32.04 -3.71 5.23
N ASN A 54 31.57 -4.53 4.28
CA ASN A 54 31.37 -4.09 2.90
C ASN A 54 29.90 -3.73 2.64
N ALA A 55 29.53 -2.52 3.02
CA ALA A 55 28.20 -1.97 2.83
C ALA A 55 27.75 -1.95 1.35
N ILE A 56 28.67 -1.81 0.40
CA ILE A 56 28.35 -1.79 -1.03
C ILE A 56 27.84 -3.16 -1.49
N VAL A 57 28.48 -4.25 -1.06
CA VAL A 57 28.04 -5.61 -1.40
C VAL A 57 26.67 -5.91 -0.79
N ALA A 58 26.47 -5.51 0.47
CA ALA A 58 25.18 -5.66 1.14
C ALA A 58 24.08 -4.84 0.45
N SER A 59 24.39 -3.61 0.02
CA SER A 59 23.46 -2.75 -0.71
C SER A 59 22.99 -3.37 -2.02
N THR A 60 23.92 -3.86 -2.85
CA THR A 60 23.59 -4.50 -4.14
C THR A 60 22.78 -5.78 -3.93
N ALA A 61 23.23 -6.68 -3.04
CA ALA A 61 22.54 -7.94 -2.77
C ALA A 61 21.15 -7.72 -2.10
N GLY A 62 21.02 -6.70 -1.25
CA GLY A 62 19.75 -6.31 -0.64
C GLY A 62 18.78 -5.75 -1.67
N TRP A 63 19.27 -4.93 -2.60
CA TRP A 63 18.46 -4.39 -3.68
C TRP A 63 17.93 -5.50 -4.61
N GLU A 64 18.80 -6.40 -5.07
CA GLU A 64 18.40 -7.53 -5.89
C GLU A 64 17.35 -8.42 -5.20
N ALA A 65 17.51 -8.68 -3.90
CA ALA A 65 16.55 -9.43 -3.11
C ALA A 65 15.21 -8.69 -2.98
N PHE A 66 15.23 -7.39 -2.74
CA PHE A 66 14.02 -6.56 -2.69
C PHE A 66 13.28 -6.57 -4.03
N VAL A 67 13.97 -6.30 -5.16
CA VAL A 67 13.37 -6.32 -6.50
C VAL A 67 12.75 -7.68 -6.80
N ALA A 68 13.46 -8.78 -6.52
CA ALA A 68 12.94 -10.13 -6.70
C ALA A 68 11.69 -10.39 -5.83
N LEU A 69 11.68 -9.86 -4.60
CA LEU A 69 10.56 -10.00 -3.65
C LEU A 69 9.30 -9.29 -4.15
N VAL A 70 9.42 -8.05 -4.64
CA VAL A 70 8.25 -7.22 -5.01
C VAL A 70 7.82 -7.38 -6.47
N SER A 71 8.61 -8.02 -7.31
CA SER A 71 8.32 -8.23 -8.74
C SER A 71 6.94 -8.83 -9.06
N PRO A 72 6.31 -9.66 -8.20
CA PRO A 72 4.95 -10.13 -8.44
C PRO A 72 3.87 -9.04 -8.34
N CYS A 73 4.17 -7.88 -7.71
CA CYS A 73 3.25 -6.75 -7.59
C CYS A 73 3.38 -5.78 -8.78
N SER A 74 3.49 -6.30 -10.01
CA SER A 74 3.68 -5.53 -11.24
C SER A 74 2.36 -5.02 -11.84
N VAL A 75 2.45 -4.28 -12.96
CA VAL A 75 1.30 -3.70 -13.68
C VAL A 75 0.19 -4.71 -14.02
N SER A 76 0.56 -5.97 -14.25
CA SER A 76 -0.40 -7.02 -14.61
C SER A 76 -1.05 -7.71 -13.41
N GLU A 77 -0.37 -7.71 -12.27
CA GLU A 77 -0.81 -8.32 -11.01
C GLU A 77 -0.43 -7.40 -9.85
N VAL A 78 -1.36 -6.53 -9.46
CA VAL A 78 -1.16 -5.66 -8.29
C VAL A 78 -1.24 -6.44 -6.99
N CYS A 79 -0.75 -5.85 -5.90
CA CYS A 79 -0.85 -6.45 -4.57
C CYS A 79 -1.80 -5.67 -3.67
N THR A 80 -2.51 -6.36 -2.79
CA THR A 80 -3.18 -5.77 -1.63
C THR A 80 -2.25 -5.83 -0.42
N LEU A 81 -2.42 -4.94 0.55
CA LEU A 81 -1.56 -4.85 1.73
C LEU A 81 -2.33 -5.10 3.03
N ASP A 82 -1.81 -6.02 3.85
CA ASP A 82 -2.10 -6.12 5.29
C ASP A 82 -0.79 -5.93 6.08
N PRO A 83 -0.58 -4.76 6.70
CA PRO A 83 0.70 -4.43 7.35
C PRO A 83 0.97 -5.24 8.64
N PHE A 84 0.02 -6.05 9.10
CA PHE A 84 0.14 -6.87 10.31
C PHE A 84 0.56 -8.32 10.04
N LEU A 85 0.68 -8.69 8.78
CA LEU A 85 1.23 -9.98 8.38
C LEU A 85 2.76 -9.89 8.21
N PRO A 86 3.45 -11.03 8.22
CA PRO A 86 4.89 -11.06 7.96
C PRO A 86 5.24 -10.37 6.64
N MET A 87 6.29 -9.54 6.64
CA MET A 87 6.74 -8.87 5.42
C MET A 87 7.08 -9.88 4.33
N GLY A 88 6.60 -9.65 3.13
CA GLY A 88 6.79 -10.53 1.99
C GLY A 88 5.66 -10.40 0.98
N VAL A 89 5.74 -11.18 -0.10
CA VAL A 89 4.70 -11.29 -1.14
C VAL A 89 4.24 -12.75 -1.26
N ALA A 90 2.94 -12.97 -1.28
CA ALA A 90 2.35 -14.29 -1.43
C ALA A 90 1.03 -14.24 -2.22
N ALA A 91 0.61 -15.39 -2.74
CA ALA A 91 -0.71 -15.54 -3.37
C ALA A 91 -1.87 -15.67 -2.35
N ASN A 92 -1.56 -15.85 -1.08
CA ASN A 92 -2.53 -16.00 0.02
C ASN A 92 -2.23 -15.03 1.18
N ASP A 93 -2.98 -15.13 2.27
CA ASP A 93 -2.86 -14.26 3.45
C ASP A 93 -1.71 -14.68 4.39
N SER A 94 -0.60 -15.20 3.87
CA SER A 94 0.58 -15.58 4.66
C SER A 94 1.66 -14.49 4.73
N ALA A 95 1.55 -13.48 3.86
CA ALA A 95 2.47 -12.36 3.78
C ALA A 95 1.73 -11.03 3.68
N SER A 96 2.44 -9.94 3.99
CA SER A 96 1.88 -8.60 4.05
C SER A 96 1.37 -8.10 2.68
N LEU A 97 2.05 -8.44 1.60
CA LEU A 97 1.58 -8.19 0.24
C LEU A 97 0.99 -9.47 -0.35
N LYS A 98 -0.28 -9.39 -0.72
CA LYS A 98 -1.02 -10.48 -1.37
C LYS A 98 -1.28 -10.13 -2.82
N ILE A 99 -0.86 -11.02 -3.74
CA ILE A 99 -1.09 -10.88 -5.17
C ILE A 99 -2.61 -10.87 -5.44
N CYS A 100 -3.03 -9.93 -6.26
CA CYS A 100 -4.44 -9.71 -6.62
C CYS A 100 -4.53 -9.45 -8.12
N SER A 101 -5.17 -10.36 -8.85
CA SER A 101 -5.43 -10.19 -10.29
C SER A 101 -6.39 -9.03 -10.54
N LEU A 102 -6.19 -8.30 -11.62
CA LEU A 102 -7.06 -7.18 -12.01
C LEU A 102 -8.41 -7.66 -12.57
N PRO A 103 -9.53 -6.99 -12.24
CA PRO A 103 -9.65 -5.85 -11.31
C PRO A 103 -9.59 -6.27 -9.85
N CYS A 104 -8.63 -5.73 -9.10
CA CYS A 104 -8.50 -6.02 -7.69
C CYS A 104 -9.61 -5.33 -6.88
N THR A 105 -10.50 -6.10 -6.28
CA THR A 105 -11.67 -5.61 -5.53
C THR A 105 -11.62 -5.93 -4.04
N THR A 106 -10.47 -6.41 -3.56
CA THR A 106 -10.25 -6.75 -2.15
C THR A 106 -10.37 -5.51 -1.28
N ARG A 107 -11.36 -5.50 -0.40
CA ARG A 107 -11.63 -4.37 0.50
C ARG A 107 -10.84 -4.48 1.78
N LEU A 108 -10.54 -3.33 2.37
CA LEU A 108 -9.96 -3.24 3.71
C LEU A 108 -11.04 -3.43 4.77
N TYR A 109 -10.62 -3.91 5.93
CA TYR A 109 -11.43 -4.11 7.13
C TYR A 109 -10.94 -3.17 8.22
N LEU A 110 -11.85 -2.63 9.03
CA LEU A 110 -11.52 -1.76 10.15
C LEU A 110 -11.81 -2.49 11.46
N GLU A 111 -10.76 -2.96 12.12
CA GLU A 111 -10.87 -3.67 13.40
C GLU A 111 -10.10 -2.91 14.49
N SER A 112 -10.78 -2.56 15.57
CA SER A 112 -10.19 -1.81 16.70
C SER A 112 -9.48 -0.51 16.29
N GLY A 113 -9.98 0.17 15.26
CA GLY A 113 -9.40 1.41 14.73
C GLY A 113 -8.24 1.22 13.74
N ILE A 114 -7.94 -0.01 13.36
CA ILE A 114 -6.81 -0.38 12.50
C ILE A 114 -7.36 -0.95 11.18
N TYR A 115 -6.79 -0.50 10.04
CA TYR A 115 -7.13 -1.02 8.72
C TYR A 115 -6.28 -2.25 8.39
N ARG A 116 -6.95 -3.35 7.99
CA ARG A 116 -6.32 -4.64 7.68
C ARG A 116 -6.76 -5.15 6.32
N GLY A 117 -5.97 -6.04 5.73
CA GLY A 117 -6.32 -6.75 4.48
C GLY A 117 -7.31 -7.90 4.70
N THR A 118 -7.44 -8.37 5.93
CA THR A 118 -8.33 -9.47 6.34
C THR A 118 -9.22 -9.05 7.51
N GLY A 119 -10.41 -9.62 7.60
CA GLY A 119 -11.36 -9.30 8.67
C GLY A 119 -12.72 -9.95 8.45
N THR A 120 -13.70 -9.56 9.25
CA THR A 120 -15.07 -10.04 9.16
C THR A 120 -15.92 -9.14 8.28
N GLU A 121 -17.01 -9.65 7.69
CA GLU A 121 -17.91 -8.84 6.86
C GLU A 121 -18.50 -7.63 7.60
N SER A 122 -18.68 -7.71 8.93
CA SER A 122 -19.18 -6.61 9.75
C SER A 122 -18.17 -5.45 9.90
N THR A 123 -16.90 -5.70 9.66
CA THR A 123 -15.83 -4.69 9.74
C THR A 123 -15.34 -4.20 8.37
N LYS A 124 -15.94 -4.69 7.30
CA LYS A 124 -15.61 -4.36 5.92
C LYS A 124 -15.87 -2.90 5.61
N THR A 125 -14.87 -2.23 5.03
CA THR A 125 -14.93 -0.81 4.68
C THR A 125 -15.27 -0.60 3.20
N SER A 126 -15.42 0.67 2.77
CA SER A 126 -15.54 1.03 1.35
C SER A 126 -14.18 1.10 0.64
N PHE A 127 -13.06 1.07 1.37
CA PHE A 127 -11.72 1.26 0.80
C PHE A 127 -11.17 -0.03 0.19
N THR A 128 -10.54 0.12 -0.97
CA THR A 128 -9.66 -0.87 -1.61
C THR A 128 -8.28 -0.23 -1.75
N ARG A 129 -7.21 -0.94 -1.37
CA ARG A 129 -5.83 -0.48 -1.54
C ARG A 129 -5.08 -1.46 -2.45
N THR A 130 -4.37 -0.92 -3.42
CA THR A 130 -3.47 -1.67 -4.29
C THR A 130 -2.07 -1.06 -4.26
N ILE A 131 -1.08 -1.92 -4.30
CA ILE A 131 0.34 -1.60 -4.45
C ILE A 131 0.79 -2.16 -5.79
N GLU A 132 1.47 -1.33 -6.56
CA GLU A 132 2.07 -1.66 -7.84
C GLU A 132 3.53 -1.26 -7.82
N VAL A 133 4.41 -2.09 -8.37
CA VAL A 133 5.84 -1.84 -8.44
C VAL A 133 6.30 -2.03 -9.87
N GLU A 134 6.85 -0.98 -10.47
CA GLU A 134 7.28 -0.94 -11.85
C GLU A 134 8.79 -0.69 -11.93
N PRO A 135 9.57 -1.52 -12.63
CA PRO A 135 10.98 -1.27 -12.85
C PRO A 135 11.17 -0.05 -13.75
N VAL A 136 11.96 0.92 -13.31
CA VAL A 136 12.36 2.10 -14.08
C VAL A 136 13.75 1.90 -14.66
N SER A 137 14.66 1.32 -13.87
CA SER A 137 16.02 0.96 -14.27
C SER A 137 16.52 -0.21 -13.41
N GLU A 138 17.76 -0.65 -13.64
CA GLU A 138 18.40 -1.69 -12.81
C GLU A 138 18.55 -1.27 -11.32
N THR A 139 18.52 0.03 -11.05
CA THR A 139 18.71 0.60 -9.71
C THR A 139 17.56 1.47 -9.25
N GLU A 140 16.39 1.36 -9.88
CA GLU A 140 15.25 2.21 -9.55
C GLU A 140 13.93 1.50 -9.80
N GLU A 141 13.08 1.44 -8.77
CA GLU A 141 11.71 0.96 -8.83
C GLU A 141 10.73 2.10 -8.55
N HIS A 142 9.70 2.23 -9.38
CA HIS A 142 8.58 3.14 -9.16
C HIS A 142 7.48 2.39 -8.41
N VAL A 143 7.18 2.82 -7.19
CA VAL A 143 6.14 2.24 -6.35
C VAL A 143 4.92 3.13 -6.35
N VAL A 144 3.75 2.56 -6.65
CA VAL A 144 2.47 3.26 -6.68
C VAL A 144 1.51 2.62 -5.69
N SER A 145 1.01 3.42 -4.77
CA SER A 145 -0.04 3.02 -3.83
C SER A 145 -1.34 3.74 -4.18
N THR A 146 -2.36 2.98 -4.57
CA THR A 146 -3.68 3.51 -4.94
C THR A 146 -4.71 3.07 -3.92
N VAL A 147 -5.44 4.03 -3.35
CA VAL A 147 -6.60 3.76 -2.49
C VAL A 147 -7.85 4.31 -3.15
N SER A 148 -8.82 3.44 -3.39
CA SER A 148 -10.11 3.80 -3.99
C SER A 148 -11.27 3.51 -3.04
N TRP A 149 -12.33 4.32 -3.15
CA TRP A 149 -13.57 4.14 -2.38
C TRP A 149 -14.77 4.66 -3.15
N SER A 150 -15.97 4.19 -2.77
CA SER A 150 -17.23 4.71 -3.30
C SER A 150 -17.90 5.64 -2.29
N PHE A 151 -18.31 6.82 -2.74
CA PHE A 151 -19.06 7.79 -1.95
C PHE A 151 -20.21 8.35 -2.79
N HIS A 152 -21.44 8.21 -2.33
CA HIS A 152 -22.68 8.58 -3.06
C HIS A 152 -22.75 8.03 -4.50
N GLY A 153 -22.29 6.78 -4.71
CA GLY A 153 -22.33 6.15 -6.04
C GLY A 153 -21.22 6.58 -7.00
N VAL A 154 -20.31 7.47 -6.56
CA VAL A 154 -19.14 7.91 -7.33
C VAL A 154 -17.91 7.24 -6.76
N THR A 155 -17.05 6.71 -7.64
CA THR A 155 -15.74 6.18 -7.25
C THR A 155 -14.72 7.32 -7.19
N HIS A 156 -14.02 7.40 -6.08
CA HIS A 156 -12.92 8.30 -5.82
C HIS A 156 -11.64 7.51 -5.61
N SER A 157 -10.49 8.12 -5.87
CA SER A 157 -9.19 7.52 -5.58
C SER A 157 -8.17 8.56 -5.15
N VAL A 158 -7.21 8.10 -4.35
CA VAL A 158 -5.97 8.81 -4.03
C VAL A 158 -4.82 7.91 -4.48
N VAL A 159 -3.87 8.49 -5.18
CA VAL A 159 -2.66 7.82 -5.65
C VAL A 159 -1.47 8.54 -5.04
N ILE A 160 -0.58 7.79 -4.41
CA ILE A 160 0.72 8.27 -3.93
C ILE A 160 1.77 7.36 -4.55
N SER A 161 2.83 7.95 -5.07
CA SER A 161 3.93 7.19 -5.66
C SER A 161 5.28 7.71 -5.17
N ASP A 162 6.27 6.84 -5.26
CA ASP A 162 7.65 7.13 -4.88
C ASP A 162 8.62 6.31 -5.73
N TYR A 163 9.87 6.79 -5.83
CA TYR A 163 10.95 6.10 -6.50
C TYR A 163 11.92 5.55 -5.46
N LEU A 164 12.10 4.25 -5.45
CA LEU A 164 13.02 3.58 -4.54
C LEU A 164 14.29 3.20 -5.25
N MET A 165 15.42 3.39 -4.56
CA MET A 165 16.77 3.08 -5.01
C MET A 165 17.51 2.25 -3.95
N PRO A 166 18.61 1.54 -4.31
CA PRO A 166 19.47 0.90 -3.33
C PRO A 166 20.06 1.92 -2.36
N TRP A 167 20.39 1.47 -1.15
CA TRP A 167 21.15 2.28 -0.19
C TRP A 167 22.53 2.60 -0.75
N GLN A 168 22.92 3.88 -0.68
CA GLN A 168 24.24 4.37 -1.08
C GLN A 168 25.17 4.48 0.13
#